data_1bb118e08e267bef3f7b97013c2cdda0
#
_entry.id   1bb118e08e267bef3f7b97013c2cdda0
#
_cell.length_a   1.000
_cell.length_b   1.000
_cell.length_c   1.000
_cell.angle_alpha   90.00
_cell.angle_beta   90.00
_cell.angle_gamma   90.00
#
_symmetry.space_group_name_H-M   'P 1'
#
loop_
_entity.id
_entity.type
_entity.pdbx_description
1 polymer ?
#
loop_
_entity_poly.entity_id
_entity_poly.type
_entity_poly.pdbx_seq_one_letter_code
_entity_poly.pdbx_strand_id
1 'polypeptide(L)'
;SYFIGTMVSEYLALKIKKYRKLRWDTILIGIEIITVIILGLLPSSVPDQVFQVTINFICAMQFNTFRQAEKVGMATTFVTNHIRQTGSFFVRWLRKRHEKKYLNRSLRHLCMILCFIAGAIFSTVLCAYFKDCAIWGALIFLVILQGDLLYADLVKEKELLDQVPNGH
;
A
#
# COMPACT_ATOMS: atom_id res chain seq x y z
N SER A 1 11.00 -12.60 -7.01
CA SER A 1 11.01 -11.47 -6.04
C SER A 1 9.73 -11.43 -5.20
N TYR A 2 8.53 -11.48 -5.79
CA TYR A 2 7.24 -11.33 -5.11
C TYR A 2 7.04 -12.36 -3.97
N PHE A 3 7.23 -13.66 -4.24
CA PHE A 3 7.09 -14.74 -3.25
C PHE A 3 8.05 -14.53 -2.05
N ILE A 4 9.30 -14.18 -2.32
CA ILE A 4 10.29 -13.91 -1.26
C ILE A 4 9.88 -12.68 -0.44
N GLY A 5 9.40 -11.61 -1.09
CA GLY A 5 8.88 -10.42 -0.40
C GLY A 5 7.76 -10.73 0.58
N THR A 6 6.82 -11.58 0.18
CA THR A 6 5.72 -12.02 1.06
C THR A 6 6.25 -12.81 2.27
N MET A 7 7.18 -13.75 2.07
CA MET A 7 7.78 -14.52 3.17
C MET A 7 8.56 -13.64 4.15
N VAL A 8 9.34 -12.69 3.62
CA VAL A 8 10.13 -11.75 4.44
C VAL A 8 9.20 -10.85 5.25
N SER A 9 8.14 -10.33 4.63
CA SER A 9 7.15 -9.49 5.32
C SER A 9 6.51 -10.23 6.51
N GLU A 10 6.08 -11.47 6.31
CA GLU A 10 5.46 -12.29 7.36
C GLU A 10 6.44 -12.57 8.51
N TYR A 11 7.66 -12.98 8.17
CA TYR A 11 8.69 -13.27 9.18
C TYR A 11 9.07 -12.03 9.99
N LEU A 12 9.27 -10.88 9.33
CA LEU A 12 9.65 -9.64 9.98
C LEU A 12 8.52 -9.08 10.84
N ALA A 13 7.27 -9.17 10.39
CA ALA A 13 6.11 -8.75 11.18
C ALA A 13 6.04 -9.46 12.53
N LEU A 14 6.25 -10.77 12.55
CA LEU A 14 6.28 -11.57 13.78
C LEU A 14 7.46 -11.21 14.69
N LYS A 15 8.63 -10.95 14.11
CA LYS A 15 9.84 -10.63 14.87
C LYS A 15 9.79 -9.23 15.48
N ILE A 16 9.30 -8.26 14.75
CA ILE A 16 9.21 -6.85 15.17
C ILE A 16 8.16 -6.65 16.26
N LYS A 17 7.07 -7.40 16.25
CA LYS A 17 6.08 -7.45 17.34
C LYS A 17 6.75 -7.59 18.73
N LYS A 18 7.86 -8.31 18.80
CA LYS A 18 8.60 -8.54 20.06
C LYS A 18 9.24 -7.27 20.63
N TYR A 19 9.53 -6.26 19.79
CA TYR A 19 10.29 -5.07 20.23
C TYR A 19 9.41 -3.92 20.76
N ARG A 20 8.07 -3.97 20.59
CA ARG A 20 7.07 -3.04 21.19
C ARG A 20 7.32 -1.53 20.99
N LYS A 21 8.15 -1.11 20.05
CA LYS A 21 8.48 0.33 19.86
C LYS A 21 7.71 0.98 18.72
N LEU A 22 7.59 0.27 17.60
CA LEU A 22 6.89 0.71 16.39
C LEU A 22 6.19 -0.48 15.76
N ARG A 23 5.08 -0.22 15.08
CA ARG A 23 4.36 -1.25 14.32
C ARG A 23 5.13 -1.59 13.04
N TRP A 24 4.88 -2.82 12.55
CA TRP A 24 5.51 -3.30 11.32
C TRP A 24 5.18 -2.43 10.10
N ASP A 25 3.93 -1.95 9.99
CA ASP A 25 3.47 -1.07 8.91
C ASP A 25 4.28 0.23 8.84
N THR A 26 4.54 0.87 9.98
CA THR A 26 5.37 2.09 10.08
C THR A 26 6.80 1.83 9.64
N ILE A 27 7.39 0.70 10.06
CA ILE A 27 8.76 0.32 9.66
C ILE A 27 8.82 0.03 8.17
N LEU A 28 7.81 -0.66 7.62
CA LEU A 28 7.75 -0.98 6.19
C LEU A 28 7.74 0.28 5.33
N ILE A 29 6.88 1.27 5.65
CA ILE A 29 6.86 2.53 4.90
C ILE A 29 8.21 3.25 5.00
N GLY A 30 8.90 3.20 6.15
CA GLY A 30 10.27 3.69 6.28
C GLY A 30 11.25 3.00 5.33
N ILE A 31 11.17 1.67 5.21
CA ILE A 31 11.97 0.90 4.25
C ILE A 31 11.64 1.30 2.80
N GLU A 32 10.37 1.51 2.49
CA GLU A 32 9.93 1.97 1.17
C GLU A 32 10.51 3.34 0.81
N ILE A 33 10.47 4.30 1.74
CA ILE A 33 11.08 5.62 1.55
C ILE A 33 12.55 5.51 1.22
N ILE A 34 13.30 4.74 2.01
CA ILE A 34 14.74 4.53 1.79
C ILE A 34 14.99 3.87 0.43
N THR A 35 14.20 2.86 0.09
CA THR A 35 14.32 2.16 -1.20
C THR A 35 14.07 3.10 -2.37
N VAL A 36 13.01 3.93 -2.32
CA VAL A 36 12.68 4.89 -3.38
C VAL A 36 13.78 5.95 -3.53
N ILE A 37 14.37 6.42 -2.43
CA ILE A 37 15.50 7.35 -2.46
C ILE A 37 16.70 6.70 -3.16
N ILE A 38 17.05 5.47 -2.78
CA ILE A 38 18.17 4.74 -3.38
C ILE A 38 17.94 4.51 -4.87
N LEU A 39 16.76 4.03 -5.26
CA LEU A 39 16.42 3.79 -6.67
C LEU A 39 16.50 5.07 -7.51
N GLY A 40 16.04 6.20 -6.98
CA GLY A 40 16.12 7.48 -7.71
C GLY A 40 17.53 8.09 -7.79
N LEU A 41 18.49 7.59 -6.98
CA LEU A 41 19.91 7.97 -7.03
C LEU A 41 20.73 7.08 -7.96
N LEU A 42 20.19 5.94 -8.39
CA LEU A 42 20.90 5.03 -9.29
C LEU A 42 21.07 5.67 -10.67
N PRO A 43 22.26 5.50 -11.28
CA PRO A 43 22.49 6.04 -12.63
C PRO A 43 21.66 5.26 -13.67
N SER A 44 21.32 5.95 -14.78
CA SER A 44 20.54 5.38 -15.91
C SER A 44 21.21 4.18 -16.60
N SER A 45 22.46 3.87 -16.25
CA SER A 45 23.18 2.68 -16.74
C SER A 45 22.77 1.38 -16.06
N VAL A 46 22.02 1.46 -14.95
CA VAL A 46 21.54 0.27 -14.21
C VAL A 46 20.41 -0.38 -15.00
N PRO A 47 20.44 -1.71 -15.20
CA PRO A 47 19.39 -2.40 -15.93
C PRO A 47 18.00 -2.23 -15.28
N ASP A 48 16.97 -2.04 -16.12
CA ASP A 48 15.56 -1.86 -15.67
C ASP A 48 15.06 -3.02 -14.80
N GLN A 49 15.63 -4.22 -14.99
CA GLN A 49 15.31 -5.42 -14.19
C GLN A 49 15.57 -5.20 -12.70
N VAL A 50 16.59 -4.41 -12.33
CA VAL A 50 16.92 -4.12 -10.92
C VAL A 50 15.78 -3.32 -10.29
N PHE A 51 15.30 -2.29 -10.99
CA PHE A 51 14.15 -1.49 -10.54
C PHE A 51 12.90 -2.36 -10.43
N GLN A 52 12.61 -3.15 -11.46
CA GLN A 52 11.44 -4.02 -11.51
C GLN A 52 11.44 -5.08 -10.38
N VAL A 53 12.57 -5.74 -10.14
CA VAL A 53 12.70 -6.76 -9.09
C VAL A 53 12.53 -6.13 -7.71
N THR A 54 13.14 -4.97 -7.48
CA THR A 54 13.08 -4.26 -6.19
C THR A 54 11.67 -3.75 -5.90
N ILE A 55 11.02 -3.09 -6.89
CA ILE A 55 9.65 -2.60 -6.74
C ILE A 55 8.69 -3.78 -6.50
N ASN A 56 8.80 -4.88 -7.25
CA ASN A 56 7.96 -6.06 -7.05
C ASN A 56 8.15 -6.69 -5.66
N PHE A 57 9.36 -6.66 -5.13
CA PHE A 57 9.66 -7.17 -3.79
C PHE A 57 8.96 -6.30 -2.72
N ILE A 58 9.11 -4.99 -2.80
CA ILE A 58 8.46 -4.03 -1.88
C ILE A 58 6.94 -4.09 -2.00
N CYS A 59 6.39 -4.11 -3.22
CA CYS A 59 4.94 -4.26 -3.43
C CYS A 59 4.39 -5.54 -2.80
N ALA A 60 5.14 -6.64 -2.82
CA ALA A 60 4.72 -7.87 -2.15
C ALA A 60 4.67 -7.73 -0.63
N MET A 61 5.66 -7.04 -0.04
CA MET A 61 5.68 -6.75 1.40
C MET A 61 4.51 -5.84 1.78
N GLN A 62 4.27 -4.78 1.02
CA GLN A 62 3.17 -3.84 1.22
C GLN A 62 1.81 -4.53 1.11
N PHE A 63 1.60 -5.35 0.08
CA PHE A 63 0.37 -6.12 -0.09
C PHE A 63 0.12 -7.09 1.07
N ASN A 64 1.18 -7.74 1.58
CA ASN A 64 1.06 -8.65 2.72
C ASN A 64 0.72 -7.92 4.02
N THR A 65 1.17 -6.67 4.17
CA THR A 65 0.96 -5.86 5.38
C THR A 65 -0.40 -5.16 5.37
N PHE A 66 -0.78 -4.51 4.26
CA PHE A 66 -2.02 -3.72 4.16
C PHE A 66 -3.16 -4.52 3.53
N ARG A 67 -3.60 -5.59 4.19
CA ARG A 67 -4.66 -6.50 3.67
C ARG A 67 -6.07 -5.98 3.89
N GLN A 68 -6.29 -5.13 4.89
CA GLN A 68 -7.62 -4.65 5.27
C GLN A 68 -7.60 -3.15 5.61
N ALA A 69 -8.65 -2.45 5.21
CA ALA A 69 -8.96 -1.13 5.71
C ALA A 69 -10.42 -1.10 6.16
N GLU A 70 -10.69 -0.61 7.37
CA GLU A 70 -12.04 -0.51 7.97
C GLU A 70 -12.84 -1.83 7.92
N LYS A 71 -12.21 -2.96 8.20
CA LYS A 71 -12.79 -4.31 8.14
C LYS A 71 -13.25 -4.73 6.72
N VAL A 72 -12.76 -4.08 5.70
CA VAL A 72 -12.95 -4.47 4.30
C VAL A 72 -11.63 -5.00 3.77
N GLY A 73 -11.63 -6.24 3.29
CA GLY A 73 -10.44 -6.82 2.64
C GLY A 73 -10.06 -5.98 1.42
N MET A 74 -8.88 -5.41 1.44
CA MET A 74 -8.36 -4.56 0.37
C MET A 74 -7.11 -5.18 -0.23
N ALA A 75 -7.10 -5.31 -1.55
CA ALA A 75 -5.92 -5.69 -2.31
C ALA A 75 -5.36 -4.43 -2.96
N THR A 76 -4.66 -3.62 -2.18
CA THR A 76 -4.19 -2.28 -2.61
C THR A 76 -3.39 -2.28 -3.90
N THR A 77 -2.72 -3.38 -4.23
CA THR A 77 -1.91 -3.55 -5.44
C THR A 77 -2.68 -4.12 -6.63
N PHE A 78 -3.93 -4.60 -6.46
CA PHE A 78 -4.68 -5.29 -7.51
C PHE A 78 -6.01 -4.61 -7.83
N VAL A 79 -6.00 -3.71 -8.80
CA VAL A 79 -7.19 -3.00 -9.28
C VAL A 79 -8.31 -3.95 -9.71
N THR A 80 -7.97 -5.09 -10.32
CA THR A 80 -8.93 -6.10 -10.76
C THR A 80 -9.84 -6.58 -9.63
N ASN A 81 -9.31 -6.76 -8.41
CA ASN A 81 -10.14 -7.12 -7.27
C ASN A 81 -11.13 -6.01 -6.90
N HIS A 82 -10.71 -4.75 -6.96
CA HIS A 82 -11.60 -3.61 -6.67
C HIS A 82 -12.69 -3.47 -7.72
N ILE A 83 -12.39 -3.68 -9.02
CA ILE A 83 -13.40 -3.70 -10.11
C ILE A 83 -14.45 -4.78 -9.84
N ARG A 84 -14.01 -6.01 -9.54
CA ARG A 84 -14.93 -7.12 -9.23
C ARG A 84 -15.80 -6.83 -8.00
N GLN A 85 -15.22 -6.29 -6.93
CA GLN A 85 -15.94 -5.97 -5.71
C GLN A 85 -16.93 -4.82 -5.91
N THR A 86 -16.56 -3.77 -6.64
CA THR A 86 -17.46 -2.67 -7.00
C THR A 86 -18.71 -3.19 -7.69
N GLY A 87 -18.55 -3.98 -8.74
CA GLY A 87 -19.68 -4.56 -9.48
C GLY A 87 -20.53 -5.51 -8.61
N SER A 88 -19.88 -6.40 -7.83
CA SER A 88 -20.59 -7.34 -6.98
C SER A 88 -21.44 -6.65 -5.90
N PHE A 89 -20.89 -5.64 -5.23
CA PHE A 89 -21.62 -4.91 -4.19
C PHE A 89 -22.69 -4.00 -4.77
N PHE A 90 -22.48 -3.43 -5.95
CA PHE A 90 -23.49 -2.64 -6.65
C PHE A 90 -24.72 -3.49 -7.03
N VAL A 91 -24.50 -4.68 -7.59
CA VAL A 91 -25.59 -5.62 -7.91
C VAL A 91 -26.31 -6.08 -6.64
N ARG A 92 -25.59 -6.35 -5.54
CA ARG A 92 -26.21 -6.69 -4.25
C ARG A 92 -27.05 -5.55 -3.70
N TRP A 93 -26.64 -4.29 -3.85
CA TRP A 93 -27.42 -3.13 -3.48
C TRP A 93 -28.74 -3.04 -4.27
N LEU A 94 -28.70 -3.26 -5.59
CA LEU A 94 -29.91 -3.28 -6.42
C LEU A 94 -30.88 -4.42 -6.00
N ARG A 95 -30.35 -5.61 -5.69
CA ARG A 95 -31.17 -6.78 -5.32
C ARG A 95 -31.76 -6.71 -3.92
N LYS A 96 -31.05 -6.11 -2.96
CA LYS A 96 -31.45 -6.06 -1.54
C LYS A 96 -32.09 -4.72 -1.16
N ARG A 97 -33.11 -4.33 -1.88
CA ARG A 97 -33.96 -3.14 -1.60
C ARG A 97 -33.16 -1.90 -1.23
N HIS A 98 -32.04 -1.64 -1.94
CA HIS A 98 -31.21 -0.45 -1.78
C HIS A 98 -30.59 -0.26 -0.37
N GLU A 99 -30.19 -1.33 0.29
CA GLU A 99 -29.48 -1.24 1.57
C GLU A 99 -28.17 -0.42 1.40
N LYS A 100 -28.08 0.72 2.11
CA LYS A 100 -26.92 1.64 2.07
C LYS A 100 -25.57 0.97 2.35
N LYS A 101 -25.56 -0.10 3.14
CA LYS A 101 -24.34 -0.87 3.46
C LYS A 101 -23.63 -1.40 2.20
N TYR A 102 -24.37 -1.92 1.23
CA TYR A 102 -23.78 -2.46 0.00
C TYR A 102 -23.30 -1.35 -0.92
N LEU A 103 -24.08 -0.24 -1.00
CA LEU A 103 -23.66 0.93 -1.76
C LEU A 103 -22.36 1.52 -1.22
N ASN A 104 -22.25 1.73 0.10
CA ASN A 104 -21.05 2.26 0.72
C ASN A 104 -19.81 1.37 0.46
N ARG A 105 -19.97 0.04 0.50
CA ARG A 105 -18.88 -0.88 0.14
C ARG A 105 -18.49 -0.75 -1.34
N SER A 106 -19.46 -0.68 -2.24
CA SER A 106 -19.22 -0.46 -3.67
C SER A 106 -18.45 0.84 -3.91
N LEU A 107 -18.91 1.95 -3.28
CA LEU A 107 -18.27 3.27 -3.40
C LEU A 107 -16.83 3.29 -2.85
N ARG A 108 -16.55 2.58 -1.77
CA ARG A 108 -15.17 2.46 -1.25
C ARG A 108 -14.25 1.80 -2.26
N HIS A 109 -14.67 0.69 -2.87
CA HIS A 109 -13.87 0.03 -3.90
C HIS A 109 -13.74 0.90 -5.17
N LEU A 110 -14.79 1.62 -5.56
CA LEU A 110 -14.73 2.58 -6.67
C LEU A 110 -13.74 3.72 -6.37
N CYS A 111 -13.76 4.27 -5.16
CA CYS A 111 -12.80 5.29 -4.74
C CYS A 111 -11.35 4.80 -4.87
N MET A 112 -11.07 3.54 -4.47
CA MET A 112 -9.74 2.95 -4.64
C MET A 112 -9.31 2.86 -6.11
N ILE A 113 -10.24 2.52 -7.02
CA ILE A 113 -9.96 2.50 -8.46
C ILE A 113 -9.63 3.92 -8.96
N LEU A 114 -10.41 4.91 -8.55
CA LEU A 114 -10.17 6.30 -8.94
C LEU A 114 -8.84 6.84 -8.42
N CYS A 115 -8.48 6.54 -7.16
CA CYS A 115 -7.18 6.89 -6.60
C CYS A 115 -6.04 6.22 -7.39
N PHE A 116 -6.20 4.96 -7.79
CA PHE A 116 -5.21 4.25 -8.60
C PHE A 116 -5.03 4.91 -9.98
N ILE A 117 -6.12 5.26 -10.65
CA ILE A 117 -6.08 5.95 -11.95
C ILE A 117 -5.41 7.33 -11.80
N ALA A 118 -5.77 8.09 -10.76
CA ALA A 118 -5.16 9.38 -10.48
C ALA A 118 -3.65 9.26 -10.24
N GLY A 119 -3.23 8.24 -9.48
CA GLY A 119 -1.81 7.94 -9.26
C GLY A 119 -1.07 7.58 -10.55
N ALA A 120 -1.69 6.79 -11.43
CA ALA A 120 -1.13 6.42 -12.72
C ALA A 120 -0.94 7.64 -13.64
N ILE A 121 -1.95 8.53 -13.71
CA ILE A 121 -1.86 9.79 -14.46
C ILE A 121 -0.74 10.65 -13.91
N PHE A 122 -0.72 10.85 -12.58
CA PHE A 122 0.32 11.63 -11.91
C PHE A 122 1.72 11.09 -12.19
N SER A 123 1.91 9.77 -12.05
CA SER A 123 3.20 9.11 -12.36
C SER A 123 3.60 9.30 -13.81
N THR A 124 2.68 9.15 -14.77
CA THR A 124 2.95 9.33 -16.20
C THR A 124 3.40 10.76 -16.50
N VAL A 125 2.72 11.75 -15.91
CA VAL A 125 3.10 13.16 -16.06
C VAL A 125 4.50 13.41 -15.48
N LEU A 126 4.79 12.90 -14.28
CA LEU A 126 6.13 13.03 -13.70
C LEU A 126 7.22 12.38 -14.55
N CYS A 127 6.97 11.18 -15.09
CA CYS A 127 7.92 10.52 -15.99
C CYS A 127 8.19 11.32 -17.26
N ALA A 128 7.18 12.00 -17.81
CA ALA A 128 7.34 12.84 -18.99
C ALA A 128 8.27 14.05 -18.74
N TYR A 129 8.23 14.63 -17.53
CA TYR A 129 9.02 15.82 -17.19
C TYR A 129 10.34 15.51 -16.49
N PHE A 130 10.37 14.53 -15.59
CA PHE A 130 11.50 14.27 -14.70
C PHE A 130 12.27 12.98 -15.01
N LYS A 131 11.82 12.18 -15.99
CA LYS A 131 12.49 10.93 -16.42
C LYS A 131 12.87 10.05 -15.21
N ASP A 132 14.16 9.78 -15.04
CA ASP A 132 14.70 8.86 -14.02
C ASP A 132 14.39 9.31 -12.57
N CYS A 133 14.28 10.62 -12.34
CA CYS A 133 13.93 11.18 -11.04
C CYS A 133 12.42 11.13 -10.72
N ALA A 134 11.58 10.72 -11.66
CA ALA A 134 10.12 10.68 -11.49
C ALA A 134 9.68 9.80 -10.29
N ILE A 135 10.47 8.79 -9.95
CA ILE A 135 10.20 7.89 -8.82
C ILE A 135 10.11 8.65 -7.48
N TRP A 136 10.82 9.79 -7.35
CA TRP A 136 10.76 10.62 -6.14
C TRP A 136 9.41 11.30 -5.94
N GLY A 137 8.57 11.36 -6.97
CA GLY A 137 7.18 11.83 -6.82
C GLY A 137 6.37 10.98 -5.84
N ALA A 138 6.72 9.71 -5.68
CA ALA A 138 6.09 8.84 -4.69
C ALA A 138 6.48 9.22 -3.24
N LEU A 139 7.65 9.85 -3.01
CA LEU A 139 8.10 10.23 -1.67
C LEU A 139 7.14 11.18 -0.97
N ILE A 140 6.49 12.07 -1.70
CA ILE A 140 5.52 13.03 -1.13
C ILE A 140 4.43 12.26 -0.38
N PHE A 141 3.84 11.25 -1.02
CA PHE A 141 2.76 10.45 -0.44
C PHE A 141 3.28 9.52 0.67
N LEU A 142 4.46 8.92 0.47
CA LEU A 142 5.07 8.03 1.46
C LEU A 142 5.44 8.79 2.75
N VAL A 143 5.95 10.01 2.65
CA VAL A 143 6.30 10.84 3.82
C VAL A 143 5.04 11.27 4.57
N ILE A 144 3.97 11.64 3.88
CA ILE A 144 2.68 11.97 4.52
C ILE A 144 2.16 10.73 5.26
N LEU A 145 2.14 9.57 4.60
CA LEU A 145 1.70 8.31 5.20
C LEU A 145 2.57 7.91 6.41
N GLN A 146 3.88 8.06 6.29
CA GLN A 146 4.82 7.82 7.40
C GLN A 146 4.53 8.72 8.60
N GLY A 147 4.24 10.00 8.36
CA GLY A 147 3.86 10.94 9.41
C GLY A 147 2.57 10.52 10.14
N ASP A 148 1.55 10.12 9.41
CA ASP A 148 0.29 9.61 9.98
C ASP A 148 0.49 8.34 10.80
N LEU A 149 1.27 7.38 10.29
CA LEU A 149 1.56 6.13 11.01
C LEU A 149 2.38 6.37 12.27
N LEU A 150 3.41 7.23 12.21
CA LEU A 150 4.20 7.60 13.38
C LEU A 150 3.34 8.32 14.43
N TYR A 151 2.46 9.21 14.01
CA TYR A 151 1.52 9.87 14.91
C TYR A 151 0.57 8.87 15.57
N ALA A 152 0.05 7.92 14.81
CA ALA A 152 -0.79 6.83 15.34
C ALA A 152 -0.03 6.00 16.38
N ASP A 153 1.19 5.56 16.08
CA ASP A 153 2.01 4.73 16.97
C ASP A 153 2.40 5.45 18.26
N LEU A 154 2.76 6.74 18.17
CA LEU A 154 3.32 7.48 19.31
C LEU A 154 2.24 8.10 20.21
N VAL A 155 1.07 8.47 19.65
CA VAL A 155 0.07 9.27 20.36
C VAL A 155 -1.24 8.55 20.52
N LYS A 156 -1.80 7.97 19.44
CA LYS A 156 -3.19 7.53 19.40
C LYS A 156 -3.39 6.05 19.77
N GLU A 157 -2.47 5.20 19.42
CA GLU A 157 -2.65 3.74 19.45
C GLU A 157 -1.54 2.99 20.20
N LYS A 158 -0.95 3.63 21.22
CA LYS A 158 0.11 2.98 22.03
C LYS A 158 -0.26 1.61 22.59
N GLU A 159 -1.53 1.39 22.88
CA GLU A 159 -2.05 0.11 23.39
C GLU A 159 -2.15 -0.97 22.30
N LEU A 160 -2.14 -0.59 21.03
CA LEU A 160 -2.27 -1.49 19.87
C LEU A 160 -0.93 -1.96 19.29
N LEU A 161 0.20 -1.52 19.87
CA LEU A 161 1.56 -1.91 19.42
C LEU A 161 1.79 -3.43 19.42
N ASP A 162 0.98 -4.18 20.20
CA ASP A 162 1.05 -5.63 20.28
C ASP A 162 0.26 -6.37 19.18
N GLN A 163 -0.54 -5.65 18.40
CA GLN A 163 -1.35 -6.27 17.36
C GLN A 163 -0.58 -6.32 16.04
N VAL A 164 -0.52 -7.51 15.44
CA VAL A 164 -0.13 -7.64 14.02
C VAL A 164 -1.22 -6.97 13.19
N PRO A 165 -0.88 -6.15 12.18
CA PRO A 165 -1.89 -5.59 11.29
C PRO A 165 -2.83 -6.68 10.82
N ASN A 166 -4.14 -6.50 11.07
CA ASN A 166 -5.15 -7.54 10.92
C ASN A 166 -5.22 -8.10 9.50
N GLY A 167 -4.53 -9.17 9.26
CA GLY A 167 -4.62 -10.00 8.07
C GLY A 167 -4.90 -11.47 8.39
N HIS A 168 -5.10 -11.78 9.65
CA HIS A 168 -5.42 -13.14 10.11
C HIS A 168 -6.82 -13.22 10.70
#